data_7e3aeabdcda0f57317a4bd26d5338f65
#
_entry.id   7e3aeabdcda0f57317a4bd26d5338f65
#
_cell.length_a   1.000
_cell.length_b   1.000
_cell.length_c   1.000
_cell.angle_alpha   90.00
_cell.angle_beta   90.00
_cell.angle_gamma   90.00
#
_symmetry.space_group_name_H-M   'P 1'
#
loop_
_entity.id
_entity.type
_entity.pdbx_description
1 polymer ?
#
loop_
_entity_poly.entity_id
_entity_poly.type
_entity_poly.pdbx_seq_one_letter_code
_entity_poly.pdbx_strand_id
1 'polypeptide(L)'
;MIDMPTLINLGRELLRINPSKNSIEYSTNGGRSWVTRYTSSQCGTFVDLLPYGCEVLACTSKGLYYSQNDGRSWVIRCNNTSSYGDFISLQENGTELLANTSKGLYYSRNEGRSWVRR
;
A
#
# COMPACT_ATOMS: atom_id res chain seq x y z
N MET A 1 -20.60 10.23 -2.96
CA MET A 1 -19.84 9.47 -1.95
C MET A 1 -18.47 10.10 -1.77
N ILE A 2 -18.04 10.22 -0.55
CA ILE A 2 -16.71 10.76 -0.25
C ILE A 2 -15.73 9.60 -0.18
N ASP A 3 -14.65 9.68 -0.97
CA ASP A 3 -13.60 8.71 -0.89
C ASP A 3 -12.82 8.90 0.41
N MET A 4 -12.77 7.84 1.20
CA MET A 4 -12.00 7.87 2.43
C MET A 4 -10.54 7.56 2.10
N PRO A 5 -9.58 8.38 2.57
CA PRO A 5 -8.17 8.02 2.39
C PRO A 5 -7.88 6.70 3.08
N THR A 6 -6.98 5.93 2.50
CA THR A 6 -6.53 4.70 3.14
C THR A 6 -5.82 5.03 4.44
N LEU A 7 -6.23 4.35 5.51
CA LEU A 7 -5.75 4.57 6.86
C LEU A 7 -5.39 3.23 7.48
N ILE A 8 -4.19 3.13 8.03
CA ILE A 8 -3.78 1.92 8.75
C ILE A 8 -3.22 2.29 10.12
N ASN A 9 -3.28 1.31 11.03
CA ASN A 9 -2.83 1.46 12.40
C ASN A 9 -1.55 0.64 12.59
N LEU A 10 -0.45 1.30 12.91
CA LEU A 10 0.84 0.64 13.14
C LEU A 10 1.10 0.41 14.63
N GLY A 11 0.10 0.61 15.47
CA GLY A 11 0.23 0.48 16.92
C GLY A 11 0.51 1.81 17.58
N ARG A 12 1.74 2.31 17.48
CA ARG A 12 2.13 3.57 18.09
C ARG A 12 1.71 4.79 17.30
N GLU A 13 1.36 4.60 16.02
CA GLU A 13 0.99 5.71 15.14
C GLU A 13 0.04 5.22 14.06
N LEU A 14 -0.67 6.16 13.48
CA LEU A 14 -1.50 5.92 12.30
C LEU A 14 -0.76 6.39 11.07
N LEU A 15 -1.00 5.71 9.96
CA LEU A 15 -0.41 6.06 8.67
C LEU A 15 -1.54 6.19 7.66
N ARG A 16 -1.49 7.19 6.80
CA ARG A 16 -2.52 7.36 5.77
C ARG A 16 -1.92 7.87 4.47
N ILE A 17 -2.66 7.66 3.40
CA ILE A 17 -2.41 8.31 2.12
C ILE A 17 -3.19 9.63 2.10
N ASN A 18 -2.53 10.71 1.73
CA ASN A 18 -3.19 11.96 1.40
C ASN A 18 -3.29 12.02 -0.12
N PRO A 19 -4.49 11.76 -0.71
CA PRO A 19 -4.59 11.65 -2.16
C PRO A 19 -4.42 12.97 -2.88
N SER A 20 -4.74 14.08 -2.26
CA SER A 20 -4.60 15.38 -2.93
C SER A 20 -3.14 15.79 -3.07
N LYS A 21 -2.25 15.31 -2.19
CA LYS A 21 -0.83 15.60 -2.24
C LYS A 21 0.02 14.41 -2.66
N ASN A 22 -0.61 13.26 -2.81
CA ASN A 22 0.08 11.99 -3.05
C ASN A 22 1.21 11.78 -2.06
N SER A 23 0.91 11.93 -0.78
CA SER A 23 1.90 11.82 0.28
C SER A 23 1.46 10.78 1.31
N ILE A 24 2.44 10.24 2.03
CA ILE A 24 2.20 9.39 3.19
C ILE A 24 2.33 10.29 4.42
N GLU A 25 1.30 10.26 5.26
CA GLU A 25 1.23 11.08 6.47
C GLU A 25 1.08 10.18 7.68
N TYR A 26 1.56 10.64 8.82
CA TYR A 26 1.43 9.90 10.06
C TYR A 26 0.86 10.79 11.16
N SER A 27 0.25 10.14 12.15
CA SER A 27 -0.29 10.80 13.33
C SER A 27 0.09 10.01 14.57
N THR A 28 0.55 10.71 15.61
CA THR A 28 0.84 10.11 16.91
C THR A 28 -0.20 10.48 17.96
N ASN A 29 -1.28 11.17 17.57
CA ASN A 29 -2.30 11.62 18.50
C ASN A 29 -3.71 11.18 18.08
N GLY A 30 -3.79 9.99 17.49
CA GLY A 30 -5.07 9.38 17.15
C GLY A 30 -5.75 10.00 15.94
N GLY A 31 -5.01 10.66 15.09
CA GLY A 31 -5.55 11.26 13.87
C GLY A 31 -5.99 12.69 14.05
N ARG A 32 -5.68 13.31 15.19
CA ARG A 32 -6.05 14.71 15.43
C ARG A 32 -5.20 15.65 14.60
N SER A 33 -3.93 15.32 14.39
CA SER A 33 -3.05 16.08 13.50
C SER A 33 -2.18 15.13 12.72
N TRP A 34 -1.74 15.57 11.54
CA TRP A 34 -1.01 14.74 10.59
C TRP A 34 0.23 15.46 10.11
N VAL A 35 1.31 14.70 9.95
CA VAL A 35 2.59 15.21 9.49
C VAL A 35 3.00 14.40 8.25
N THR A 36 3.53 15.08 7.25
CA THR A 36 4.03 14.41 6.06
C THR A 36 5.26 13.58 6.41
N ARG A 37 5.24 12.31 6.04
CA ARG A 37 6.36 11.40 6.26
C ARG A 37 7.12 11.13 4.98
N TYR A 38 6.41 10.99 3.86
CA TYR A 38 7.03 10.65 2.58
C TYR A 38 6.26 11.32 1.46
N THR A 39 6.99 11.95 0.56
CA THR A 39 6.40 12.51 -0.64
C THR A 39 7.43 12.41 -1.76
N SER A 40 7.04 11.73 -2.84
CA SER A 40 7.91 11.55 -4.00
C SER A 40 7.07 10.94 -5.12
N SER A 41 7.37 11.31 -6.35
CA SER A 41 6.72 10.72 -7.52
C SER A 41 7.40 9.43 -7.97
N GLN A 42 8.47 9.00 -7.31
CA GLN A 42 9.21 7.79 -7.70
C GLN A 42 8.36 6.54 -7.62
N CYS A 43 7.48 6.46 -6.62
CA CYS A 43 6.60 5.29 -6.44
C CYS A 43 5.33 5.39 -7.27
N GLY A 44 5.07 6.50 -7.93
CA GLY A 44 3.80 6.73 -8.59
C GLY A 44 2.75 7.24 -7.62
N THR A 45 1.49 7.06 -7.96
CA THR A 45 0.37 7.48 -7.13
C THR A 45 0.03 6.38 -6.14
N PHE A 46 0.04 6.70 -4.84
CA PHE A 46 -0.35 5.74 -3.80
C PHE A 46 -1.87 5.54 -3.82
N VAL A 47 -2.29 4.29 -3.78
CA VAL A 47 -3.70 3.91 -3.88
C VAL A 47 -4.17 3.19 -2.62
N ASP A 48 -3.37 2.30 -2.05
CA ASP A 48 -3.76 1.50 -0.90
C ASP A 48 -2.54 1.15 -0.04
N LEU A 49 -2.77 0.92 1.24
CA LEU A 49 -1.74 0.51 2.19
C LEU A 49 -2.23 -0.72 2.96
N LEU A 50 -1.31 -1.60 3.31
CA LEU A 50 -1.61 -2.76 4.14
C LEU A 50 -0.42 -3.05 5.07
N PRO A 51 -0.63 -3.07 6.39
CA PRO A 51 0.40 -3.56 7.29
C PRO A 51 0.49 -5.08 7.15
N TYR A 52 1.70 -5.59 6.95
CA TYR A 52 1.90 -6.99 6.65
C TYR A 52 3.18 -7.47 7.32
N GLY A 53 3.03 -8.14 8.47
CA GLY A 53 4.18 -8.52 9.28
C GLY A 53 4.93 -7.28 9.76
N CYS A 54 6.22 -7.23 9.50
CA CYS A 54 7.04 -6.08 9.87
C CYS A 54 7.18 -5.08 8.72
N GLU A 55 6.39 -5.25 7.65
CA GLU A 55 6.41 -4.39 6.48
C GLU A 55 5.11 -3.64 6.34
N VAL A 56 5.14 -2.55 5.58
CA VAL A 56 3.93 -1.92 5.04
C VAL A 56 3.98 -2.10 3.54
N LEU A 57 2.90 -2.63 2.98
CA LEU A 57 2.75 -2.77 1.54
C LEU A 57 1.93 -1.62 0.99
N ALA A 58 2.25 -1.18 -0.22
CA ALA A 58 1.51 -0.11 -0.88
C ALA A 58 1.21 -0.47 -2.32
N CYS A 59 -0.05 -0.31 -2.70
CA CYS A 59 -0.43 -0.32 -4.11
C CYS A 59 -0.18 1.06 -4.67
N THR A 60 0.48 1.13 -5.81
CA THR A 60 0.70 2.40 -6.50
C THR A 60 0.44 2.24 -7.99
N SER A 61 0.41 3.36 -8.70
CA SER A 61 0.24 3.34 -10.15
C SER A 61 1.41 2.69 -10.89
N LYS A 62 2.55 2.48 -10.20
CA LYS A 62 3.72 1.82 -10.79
C LYS A 62 3.90 0.39 -10.34
N GLY A 63 3.04 -0.11 -9.44
CA GLY A 63 3.11 -1.47 -8.98
C GLY A 63 2.97 -1.59 -7.48
N LEU A 64 3.49 -2.68 -6.94
CA LEU A 64 3.45 -2.95 -5.51
C LEU A 64 4.78 -2.58 -4.88
N TYR A 65 4.73 -1.76 -3.85
CA TYR A 65 5.90 -1.32 -3.09
C TYR A 65 5.81 -1.81 -1.65
N TYR A 66 6.95 -1.82 -0.97
CA TYR A 66 6.97 -2.15 0.45
C TYR A 66 7.91 -1.21 1.18
N SER A 67 7.65 -1.05 2.49
CA SER A 67 8.48 -0.26 3.38
C SER A 67 8.80 -1.10 4.61
N GLN A 68 10.07 -1.07 5.03
CA GLN A 68 10.50 -1.73 6.25
C GLN A 68 10.74 -0.73 7.39
N ASN A 69 10.42 0.52 7.19
CA ASN A 69 10.64 1.59 8.16
C ASN A 69 9.41 2.48 8.33
N ASP A 70 8.24 1.85 8.36
CA ASP A 70 6.96 2.49 8.66
C ASP A 70 6.59 3.58 7.66
N GLY A 71 6.94 3.39 6.40
CA GLY A 71 6.58 4.30 5.33
C GLY A 71 7.55 5.43 5.08
N ARG A 72 8.72 5.41 5.72
CA ARG A 72 9.73 6.45 5.50
C ARG A 72 10.45 6.30 4.16
N SER A 73 10.60 5.08 3.69
CA SER A 73 11.16 4.82 2.37
C SER A 73 10.47 3.59 1.78
N TRP A 74 10.44 3.52 0.45
CA TRP A 74 9.69 2.52 -0.28
C TRP A 74 10.55 1.88 -1.36
N VAL A 75 10.41 0.57 -1.52
CA VAL A 75 11.15 -0.22 -2.50
C VAL A 75 10.14 -0.98 -3.34
N ILE A 76 10.40 -1.10 -4.63
CA ILE A 76 9.53 -1.85 -5.52
C ILE A 76 9.59 -3.34 -5.17
N ARG A 77 8.44 -3.99 -5.09
CA ARG A 77 8.35 -5.42 -4.87
C ARG A 77 7.88 -6.14 -6.12
N CYS A 78 6.88 -5.58 -6.81
CA CYS A 78 6.36 -6.18 -8.03
C CYS A 78 5.91 -5.06 -8.97
N ASN A 79 6.55 -4.97 -10.13
CA ASN A 79 6.19 -3.95 -11.12
C ASN A 79 5.56 -4.54 -12.37
N ASN A 80 5.13 -5.80 -12.32
CA ASN A 80 4.62 -6.48 -13.50
C ASN A 80 3.12 -6.19 -13.70
N THR A 81 2.81 -4.92 -13.95
CA THR A 81 1.44 -4.49 -14.15
C THR A 81 0.88 -4.90 -15.51
N SER A 82 1.76 -5.22 -16.46
CA SER A 82 1.30 -5.71 -17.76
C SER A 82 0.67 -7.10 -17.66
N SER A 83 1.17 -7.94 -16.75
CA SER A 83 0.59 -9.29 -16.56
C SER A 83 -0.55 -9.27 -15.54
N TYR A 84 -0.38 -8.59 -14.43
CA TYR A 84 -1.33 -8.65 -13.30
C TYR A 84 -2.37 -7.53 -13.32
N GLY A 85 -2.11 -6.47 -14.07
CA GLY A 85 -2.92 -5.26 -14.04
C GLY A 85 -2.45 -4.30 -12.96
N ASP A 86 -3.17 -3.19 -12.83
CA ASP A 86 -2.86 -2.19 -11.82
C ASP A 86 -3.34 -2.67 -10.46
N PHE A 87 -2.47 -2.62 -9.47
CA PHE A 87 -2.85 -3.00 -8.10
C PHE A 87 -3.74 -1.94 -7.51
N ILE A 88 -4.90 -2.34 -7.01
CA ILE A 88 -5.92 -1.43 -6.49
C ILE A 88 -6.04 -1.54 -4.99
N SER A 89 -6.15 -2.76 -4.46
CA SER A 89 -6.29 -2.97 -3.01
C SER A 89 -5.68 -4.30 -2.62
N LEU A 90 -5.30 -4.41 -1.35
CA LEU A 90 -4.68 -5.60 -0.78
C LEU A 90 -5.47 -6.08 0.43
N GLN A 91 -5.39 -7.38 0.70
CA GLN A 91 -6.03 -7.98 1.86
C GLN A 91 -5.24 -9.21 2.28
N GLU A 92 -5.03 -9.38 3.58
CA GLU A 92 -4.47 -10.62 4.11
C GLU A 92 -5.55 -11.70 4.15
N ASN A 93 -5.15 -12.92 3.82
CA ASN A 93 -6.06 -14.07 3.85
C ASN A 93 -5.29 -15.29 4.32
N GLY A 94 -5.09 -15.41 5.64
CA GLY A 94 -4.31 -16.49 6.21
C GLY A 94 -2.85 -16.41 5.75
N THR A 95 -2.39 -17.47 5.06
CA THR A 95 -1.02 -17.53 4.56
C THR A 95 -0.86 -16.89 3.18
N GLU A 96 -1.96 -16.34 2.65
CA GLU A 96 -1.96 -15.71 1.34
C GLU A 96 -2.16 -14.22 1.45
N LEU A 97 -1.74 -13.52 0.42
CA LEU A 97 -2.03 -12.11 0.21
C LEU A 97 -2.94 -12.03 -1.01
N LEU A 98 -4.03 -11.30 -0.89
CA LEU A 98 -4.97 -11.09 -2.00
C LEU A 98 -4.81 -9.68 -2.53
N ALA A 99 -4.96 -9.53 -3.84
CA ALA A 99 -4.94 -8.23 -4.48
C ALA A 99 -6.07 -8.12 -5.49
N ASN A 100 -6.82 -7.03 -5.40
CA ASN A 100 -7.69 -6.63 -6.48
C ASN A 100 -6.88 -5.81 -7.45
N THR A 101 -6.92 -6.20 -8.72
CA THR A 101 -6.23 -5.48 -9.77
C THR A 101 -7.20 -5.13 -10.88
N SER A 102 -6.75 -4.31 -11.82
CA SER A 102 -7.57 -3.97 -12.98
C SER A 102 -7.89 -5.18 -13.87
N LYS A 103 -7.17 -6.30 -13.68
CA LYS A 103 -7.42 -7.53 -14.43
C LYS A 103 -8.11 -8.61 -13.61
N GLY A 104 -8.47 -8.34 -12.37
CA GLY A 104 -9.21 -9.25 -11.53
C GLY A 104 -8.57 -9.49 -10.18
N LEU A 105 -8.97 -10.59 -9.53
CA LEU A 105 -8.49 -10.96 -8.21
C LEU A 105 -7.29 -11.91 -8.35
N TYR A 106 -6.22 -11.59 -7.66
CA TYR A 106 -5.00 -12.38 -7.66
C TYR A 106 -4.62 -12.75 -6.23
N TYR A 107 -3.84 -13.79 -6.08
CA TYR A 107 -3.27 -14.15 -4.78
C TYR A 107 -1.77 -14.39 -4.89
N SER A 108 -1.08 -14.21 -3.78
CA SER A 108 0.36 -14.42 -3.68
C SER A 108 0.67 -15.22 -2.42
N ARG A 109 1.57 -16.18 -2.53
CA ARG A 109 2.07 -16.95 -1.39
C ARG A 109 3.51 -16.61 -1.05
N ASN A 110 4.08 -15.60 -1.70
CA ASN A 110 5.46 -15.17 -1.48
C ASN A 110 5.53 -13.68 -1.21
N GLU A 111 4.56 -13.18 -0.42
CA GLU A 111 4.53 -11.82 0.12
C GLU A 111 4.40 -10.74 -0.97
N GLY A 112 3.76 -11.11 -2.09
CA GLY A 112 3.48 -10.16 -3.15
C GLY A 112 4.53 -10.08 -4.24
N ARG A 113 5.52 -10.98 -4.20
CA ARG A 113 6.56 -10.99 -5.23
C ARG A 113 6.07 -11.52 -6.57
N SER A 114 5.20 -12.53 -6.53
CA SER A 114 4.53 -13.03 -7.73
C SER A 114 3.09 -13.37 -7.40
N TRP A 115 2.25 -13.40 -8.42
CA TRP A 115 0.81 -13.47 -8.25
C TRP A 115 0.22 -14.49 -9.21
N VAL A 116 -0.85 -15.13 -8.78
CA VAL A 116 -1.62 -16.08 -9.58
C VAL A 116 -3.07 -15.61 -9.57
N ARG A 117 -3.70 -15.69 -10.72
CA ARG A 117 -5.10 -15.31 -10.82
C ARG A 117 -5.97 -16.29 -10.06
N ARG A 118 -6.88 -15.75 -9.25
CA ARG A 118 -7.80 -16.57 -8.48
C ARG A 118 -9.16 -16.81 -9.18
#